data_80361621b208a6b5311d14796b4d9ea3
#
_entry.id   80361621b208a6b5311d14796b4d9ea3
#
_cell.length_a   1.000
_cell.length_b   1.000
_cell.length_c   1.000
_cell.angle_alpha   90.00
_cell.angle_beta   90.00
_cell.angle_gamma   90.00
#
_symmetry.space_group_name_H-M   'P 1'
#
loop_
_entity.id
_entity.type
_entity.pdbx_description
1 polymer ?
#
loop_
_entity_poly.entity_id
_entity_poly.type
_entity_poly.pdbx_seq_one_letter_code
_entity_poly.pdbx_strand_id
1 'polypeptide(L)'
;MADADAQMLTPAAELAAKAHRPYPGESAAYTKARTALIAEEVELRRMLERVAAHRRALPEAPVVTKPYLFQGHDGKVHLAELFDGHDTLVTYCWMYGPERERPCPMCTQFIGPLAANAADIRQRVGLAVIARSPVERLYAFAAERGWRNLPLYSDVDERFGRDHNAWHDDGDWPSYDVFIKDPDGTIRHFWGSELGGTQDPGQDPRGAPEMSPLWNVLDTVPAGRGTDWYPKIDYD
;
A
#
# COMPACT_ATOMS: atom_id res chain seq x y z
N MET A 1 -22.10 -14.68 16.80
CA MET A 1 -22.60 -13.93 17.97
C MET A 1 -21.41 -13.20 18.58
N ALA A 2 -21.24 -11.95 18.30
CA ALA A 2 -20.52 -11.00 19.11
C ALA A 2 -21.22 -9.65 18.87
N ASP A 3 -22.26 -9.40 19.69
CA ASP A 3 -22.69 -8.05 19.98
C ASP A 3 -21.52 -7.40 20.72
N ALA A 4 -20.57 -6.87 19.96
CA ALA A 4 -19.65 -5.90 20.52
C ALA A 4 -20.51 -4.65 20.75
N ASP A 5 -20.76 -4.32 22.03
CA ASP A 5 -21.28 -3.06 22.47
C ASP A 5 -20.81 -1.98 21.52
N ALA A 6 -21.75 -1.42 20.74
CA ALA A 6 -21.47 -0.26 19.93
C ALA A 6 -21.22 0.89 20.93
N GLN A 7 -19.99 0.94 21.43
CA GLN A 7 -19.54 1.97 22.35
C GLN A 7 -19.81 3.30 21.67
N MET A 8 -20.78 4.02 22.19
CA MET A 8 -21.22 5.29 21.60
C MET A 8 -20.02 6.23 21.53
N LEU A 9 -19.53 6.49 20.32
CA LEU A 9 -18.35 7.30 20.10
C LEU A 9 -18.59 8.71 20.65
N THR A 10 -17.62 9.25 21.36
CA THR A 10 -17.65 10.67 21.77
C THR A 10 -17.77 11.56 20.54
N PRO A 11 -18.63 12.59 20.53
CA PRO A 11 -18.73 13.52 19.40
C PRO A 11 -17.38 14.08 19.01
N ALA A 12 -17.07 14.11 17.70
CA ALA A 12 -15.75 14.55 17.20
C ALA A 12 -15.44 16.00 17.63
N ALA A 13 -16.45 16.87 17.66
CA ALA A 13 -16.31 18.25 18.10
C ALA A 13 -15.90 18.35 19.60
N GLU A 14 -16.40 17.42 20.44
CA GLU A 14 -16.02 17.38 21.85
C GLU A 14 -14.57 16.92 22.03
N LEU A 15 -14.14 15.91 21.26
CA LEU A 15 -12.74 15.48 21.23
C LEU A 15 -11.82 16.58 20.73
N ALA A 16 -12.23 17.28 19.68
CA ALA A 16 -11.48 18.40 19.11
C ALA A 16 -11.30 19.54 20.12
N ALA A 17 -12.36 19.93 20.82
CA ALA A 17 -12.32 20.98 21.84
C ALA A 17 -11.38 20.63 23.00
N LYS A 18 -11.30 19.35 23.39
CA LYS A 18 -10.37 18.86 24.42
C LYS A 18 -8.92 18.75 23.93
N ALA A 19 -8.74 18.41 22.64
CA ALA A 19 -7.42 18.15 22.06
C ALA A 19 -6.68 19.43 21.65
N HIS A 20 -7.39 20.48 21.26
CA HIS A 20 -6.77 21.70 20.74
C HIS A 20 -5.86 22.33 21.79
N ARG A 21 -4.63 22.63 21.41
CA ARG A 21 -3.64 23.37 22.18
C ARG A 21 -3.27 24.61 21.38
N PRO A 22 -3.69 25.80 21.82
CA PRO A 22 -3.39 27.03 21.11
C PRO A 22 -1.88 27.30 21.01
N TYR A 23 -1.44 27.71 19.82
CA TYR A 23 -0.08 28.22 19.63
C TYR A 23 0.04 29.68 20.01
N PRO A 24 1.24 30.16 20.39
CA PRO A 24 1.47 31.56 20.63
C PRO A 24 1.05 32.42 19.42
N GLY A 25 0.22 33.44 19.67
CA GLY A 25 -0.24 34.37 18.64
C GLY A 25 -1.46 33.92 17.84
N GLU A 26 -2.09 32.78 18.15
CA GLU A 26 -3.34 32.38 17.49
C GLU A 26 -4.43 33.45 17.68
N SER A 27 -5.09 33.81 16.56
CA SER A 27 -6.32 34.60 16.63
C SER A 27 -7.53 33.70 16.98
N ALA A 28 -8.58 34.29 17.54
CA ALA A 28 -9.83 33.56 17.82
C ALA A 28 -10.43 32.92 16.57
N ALA A 29 -10.28 33.54 15.39
CA ALA A 29 -10.73 32.98 14.11
C ALA A 29 -9.92 31.74 13.73
N TYR A 30 -8.61 31.79 13.90
CA TYR A 30 -7.73 30.64 13.63
C TYR A 30 -8.04 29.48 14.58
N THR A 31 -8.13 29.74 15.89
CA THR A 31 -8.50 28.74 16.90
C THR A 31 -9.81 28.05 16.58
N LYS A 32 -10.85 28.81 16.17
CA LYS A 32 -12.13 28.26 15.77
C LYS A 32 -12.00 27.34 14.55
N ALA A 33 -11.31 27.79 13.49
CA ALA A 33 -11.13 27.02 12.26
C ALA A 33 -10.28 25.77 12.52
N ARG A 34 -9.19 25.88 13.29
CA ARG A 34 -8.32 24.74 13.64
C ARG A 34 -9.06 23.69 14.47
N THR A 35 -9.90 24.10 15.43
CA THR A 35 -10.71 23.18 16.22
C THR A 35 -11.72 22.43 15.35
N ALA A 36 -12.35 23.10 14.38
CA ALA A 36 -13.23 22.45 13.42
C ALA A 36 -12.48 21.43 12.56
N LEU A 37 -11.29 21.78 12.05
CA LEU A 37 -10.44 20.86 11.30
C LEU A 37 -10.03 19.63 12.12
N ILE A 38 -9.70 19.76 13.40
CA ILE A 38 -9.42 18.62 14.28
C ILE A 38 -10.63 17.65 14.34
N ALA A 39 -11.85 18.19 14.36
CA ALA A 39 -13.05 17.35 14.34
C ALA A 39 -13.16 16.53 13.03
N GLU A 40 -12.85 17.13 11.89
CA GLU A 40 -12.78 16.43 10.60
C GLU A 40 -11.66 15.38 10.58
N GLU A 41 -10.49 15.68 11.13
CA GLU A 41 -9.37 14.74 11.27
C GLU A 41 -9.76 13.52 12.16
N VAL A 42 -10.60 13.74 13.19
CA VAL A 42 -11.18 12.64 13.99
C VAL A 42 -12.09 11.76 13.13
N GLU A 43 -12.98 12.37 12.34
CA GLU A 43 -13.88 11.59 11.46
C GLU A 43 -13.12 10.85 10.35
N LEU A 44 -12.05 11.43 9.81
CA LEU A 44 -11.18 10.73 8.84
C LEU A 44 -10.59 9.45 9.45
N ARG A 45 -10.04 9.49 10.67
CA ARG A 45 -9.53 8.28 11.33
C ARG A 45 -10.62 7.22 11.51
N ARG A 46 -11.82 7.62 11.92
CA ARG A 46 -12.98 6.73 12.04
C ARG A 46 -13.39 6.12 10.71
N MET A 47 -13.29 6.91 9.62
CA MET A 47 -13.56 6.40 8.26
C MET A 47 -12.53 5.32 7.87
N LEU A 48 -11.24 5.56 8.11
CA LEU A 48 -10.19 4.56 7.84
C LEU A 48 -10.43 3.26 8.61
N GLU A 49 -10.82 3.35 9.89
CA GLU A 49 -11.19 2.18 10.70
C GLU A 49 -12.41 1.43 10.14
N ARG A 50 -13.45 2.16 9.73
CA ARG A 50 -14.63 1.56 9.08
C ARG A 50 -14.29 0.86 7.77
N VAL A 51 -13.49 1.49 6.92
CA VAL A 51 -13.05 0.88 5.65
C VAL A 51 -12.23 -0.39 5.93
N ALA A 52 -11.31 -0.34 6.89
CA ALA A 52 -10.54 -1.51 7.29
C ALA A 52 -11.44 -2.64 7.85
N ALA A 53 -12.47 -2.29 8.62
CA ALA A 53 -13.46 -3.27 9.08
C ALA A 53 -14.28 -3.88 7.93
N HIS A 54 -14.67 -3.08 6.94
CA HIS A 54 -15.36 -3.56 5.74
C HIS A 54 -14.47 -4.49 4.90
N ARG A 55 -13.17 -4.19 4.75
CA ARG A 55 -12.21 -5.12 4.11
C ARG A 55 -12.21 -6.47 4.83
N ARG A 56 -12.13 -6.48 6.17
CA ARG A 56 -12.17 -7.73 6.96
C ARG A 56 -13.50 -8.47 6.90
N ALA A 57 -14.58 -7.78 6.58
CA ALA A 57 -15.94 -8.34 6.46
C ALA A 57 -16.29 -8.78 5.03
N LEU A 58 -15.34 -8.72 4.08
CA LEU A 58 -15.56 -9.27 2.75
C LEU A 58 -15.96 -10.75 2.86
N PRO A 59 -16.85 -11.22 1.96
CA PRO A 59 -17.23 -12.63 1.92
C PRO A 59 -16.03 -13.52 1.59
N GLU A 60 -16.25 -14.83 1.60
CA GLU A 60 -15.21 -15.80 1.32
C GLU A 60 -14.48 -15.50 0.00
N ALA A 61 -13.17 -15.36 0.10
CA ALA A 61 -12.32 -14.98 -0.99
C ALA A 61 -12.10 -16.13 -2.01
N PRO A 62 -11.90 -15.85 -3.31
CA PRO A 62 -11.67 -16.86 -4.32
C PRO A 62 -10.39 -17.65 -4.06
N VAL A 63 -10.45 -18.95 -4.31
CA VAL A 63 -9.31 -19.86 -4.17
C VAL A 63 -8.32 -19.63 -5.31
N VAL A 64 -7.05 -19.51 -4.97
CA VAL A 64 -5.94 -19.50 -5.94
C VAL A 64 -5.59 -20.94 -6.31
N THR A 65 -5.94 -21.34 -7.53
CA THR A 65 -5.74 -22.71 -8.02
C THR A 65 -4.50 -22.89 -8.90
N LYS A 66 -3.90 -21.79 -9.37
CA LYS A 66 -2.75 -21.84 -10.28
C LYS A 66 -1.44 -21.91 -9.49
N PRO A 67 -0.50 -22.75 -9.90
CA PRO A 67 0.84 -22.78 -9.33
C PRO A 67 1.67 -21.63 -9.94
N TYR A 68 1.88 -20.56 -9.18
CA TYR A 68 2.77 -19.48 -9.56
C TYR A 68 4.19 -19.77 -9.12
N LEU A 69 5.15 -19.43 -9.98
CA LEU A 69 6.57 -19.65 -9.77
C LEU A 69 7.32 -18.32 -9.89
N PHE A 70 8.11 -18.02 -8.88
CA PHE A 70 8.91 -16.81 -8.81
C PHE A 70 10.39 -17.15 -8.69
N GLN A 71 11.25 -16.26 -9.20
CA GLN A 71 12.68 -16.31 -8.94
C GLN A 71 13.01 -15.31 -7.81
N GLY A 72 13.41 -15.83 -6.66
CA GLY A 72 13.98 -15.06 -5.56
C GLY A 72 15.52 -15.06 -5.61
N HIS A 73 16.14 -14.42 -4.63
CA HIS A 73 17.61 -14.35 -4.51
C HIS A 73 18.25 -15.74 -4.43
N ASP A 74 17.66 -16.62 -3.63
CA ASP A 74 18.23 -17.93 -3.30
C ASP A 74 17.68 -19.06 -4.20
N GLY A 75 16.89 -18.74 -5.20
CA GLY A 75 16.31 -19.71 -6.11
C GLY A 75 14.85 -19.51 -6.42
N LYS A 76 14.25 -20.52 -7.04
CA LYS A 76 12.84 -20.52 -7.40
C LYS A 76 11.97 -20.88 -6.20
N VAL A 77 10.86 -20.17 -6.04
CA VAL A 77 9.88 -20.37 -4.97
C VAL A 77 8.46 -20.31 -5.52
N HIS A 78 7.54 -21.02 -4.90
CA HIS A 78 6.11 -20.94 -5.21
C HIS A 78 5.41 -19.93 -4.32
N LEU A 79 4.18 -19.53 -4.69
CA LEU A 79 3.37 -18.56 -3.94
C LEU A 79 3.25 -18.92 -2.44
N ALA A 80 3.09 -20.20 -2.12
CA ALA A 80 2.97 -20.66 -0.73
C ALA A 80 4.20 -20.34 0.14
N GLU A 81 5.38 -20.27 -0.47
CA GLU A 81 6.65 -19.99 0.23
C GLU A 81 6.83 -18.51 0.52
N LEU A 82 6.16 -17.61 -0.27
CA LEU A 82 6.19 -16.17 -0.05
C LEU A 82 5.50 -15.74 1.25
N PHE A 83 4.68 -16.62 1.81
CA PHE A 83 4.04 -16.38 3.12
C PHE A 83 5.03 -16.34 4.28
N ASP A 84 6.25 -16.85 4.11
CA ASP A 84 7.35 -16.77 5.10
C ASP A 84 6.93 -17.25 6.51
N GLY A 85 6.16 -18.35 6.56
CA GLY A 85 5.67 -18.93 7.81
C GLY A 85 4.37 -18.31 8.35
N HIS A 86 3.85 -17.26 7.73
CA HIS A 86 2.58 -16.63 8.11
C HIS A 86 1.37 -17.24 7.39
N ASP A 87 0.18 -16.88 7.84
CA ASP A 87 -1.09 -17.20 7.20
C ASP A 87 -1.61 -16.07 6.28
N THR A 88 -0.92 -14.95 6.24
CA THR A 88 -1.24 -13.79 5.41
C THR A 88 -0.02 -13.34 4.62
N LEU A 89 -0.21 -13.01 3.35
CA LEU A 89 0.82 -12.49 2.46
C LEU A 89 0.34 -11.18 1.83
N VAL A 90 1.20 -10.19 1.83
CA VAL A 90 1.03 -8.93 1.08
C VAL A 90 1.98 -8.94 -0.11
N THR A 91 1.46 -8.69 -1.31
CA THR A 91 2.28 -8.54 -2.52
C THR A 91 2.10 -7.15 -3.13
N TYR A 92 3.15 -6.67 -3.78
CA TYR A 92 3.10 -5.49 -4.62
C TYR A 92 3.74 -5.78 -5.98
N CYS A 93 2.98 -5.65 -7.05
CA CYS A 93 3.51 -5.77 -8.39
C CYS A 93 4.11 -4.42 -8.83
N TRP A 94 5.41 -4.45 -9.10
CA TRP A 94 6.22 -3.28 -9.41
C TRP A 94 6.39 -3.10 -10.90
N MET A 95 6.03 -1.97 -11.44
CA MET A 95 6.23 -1.62 -12.85
C MET A 95 7.73 -1.50 -13.16
N TYR A 96 8.40 -2.64 -13.25
CA TYR A 96 9.80 -2.79 -13.59
C TYR A 96 9.98 -4.03 -14.48
N GLY A 97 9.38 -3.97 -15.68
CA GLY A 97 9.55 -4.99 -16.71
C GLY A 97 10.90 -4.90 -17.41
N PRO A 98 11.25 -5.92 -18.21
CA PRO A 98 12.55 -6.02 -18.90
C PRO A 98 12.81 -4.85 -19.86
N GLU A 99 11.77 -4.29 -20.47
CA GLU A 99 11.86 -3.17 -21.42
C GLU A 99 12.11 -1.80 -20.76
N ARG A 100 11.96 -1.71 -19.43
CA ARG A 100 12.21 -0.45 -18.71
C ARG A 100 13.68 -0.35 -18.34
N GLU A 101 14.32 0.75 -18.72
CA GLU A 101 15.68 1.06 -18.25
C GLU A 101 15.68 1.32 -16.72
N ARG A 102 14.72 2.10 -16.25
CA ARG A 102 14.53 2.42 -14.83
C ARG A 102 13.10 2.06 -14.41
N PRO A 103 12.87 1.70 -13.14
CA PRO A 103 11.52 1.39 -12.66
C PRO A 103 10.62 2.62 -12.65
N CYS A 104 9.32 2.40 -12.56
CA CYS A 104 8.32 3.47 -12.41
C CYS A 104 8.59 4.28 -11.14
N PRO A 105 8.75 5.62 -11.22
CA PRO A 105 8.99 6.47 -10.06
C PRO A 105 7.86 6.44 -9.03
N MET A 106 6.60 6.37 -9.48
CA MET A 106 5.43 6.28 -8.59
C MET A 106 5.42 4.99 -7.76
N CYS A 107 5.74 3.86 -8.39
CA CYS A 107 5.90 2.59 -7.65
C CYS A 107 7.09 2.68 -6.69
N THR A 108 8.19 3.26 -7.13
CA THR A 108 9.43 3.36 -6.33
C THR A 108 9.20 4.20 -5.06
N GLN A 109 8.48 5.32 -5.15
CA GLN A 109 8.13 6.10 -3.97
C GLN A 109 7.17 5.35 -3.03
N PHE A 110 6.28 4.50 -3.57
CA PHE A 110 5.37 3.68 -2.79
C PHE A 110 6.11 2.53 -2.07
N ILE A 111 7.05 1.89 -2.76
CA ILE A 111 7.86 0.79 -2.21
C ILE A 111 8.83 1.29 -1.14
N GLY A 112 9.35 2.51 -1.25
CA GLY A 112 10.31 3.07 -0.29
C GLY A 112 9.87 2.94 1.17
N PRO A 113 8.69 3.42 1.57
CA PRO A 113 8.12 3.22 2.90
C PRO A 113 7.90 1.75 3.28
N LEU A 114 7.49 0.89 2.33
CA LEU A 114 7.40 -0.55 2.58
C LEU A 114 8.77 -1.14 2.90
N ALA A 115 9.81 -0.75 2.16
CA ALA A 115 11.19 -1.19 2.40
C ALA A 115 11.71 -0.71 3.76
N ALA A 116 11.41 0.52 4.15
CA ALA A 116 11.78 1.06 5.44
C ALA A 116 11.13 0.31 6.61
N ASN A 117 9.89 -0.13 6.44
CA ASN A 117 9.11 -0.85 7.46
C ASN A 117 9.11 -2.39 7.24
N ALA A 118 9.87 -2.93 6.27
CA ALA A 118 9.80 -4.34 5.90
C ALA A 118 10.08 -5.29 7.08
N ALA A 119 11.02 -4.93 7.95
CA ALA A 119 11.36 -5.73 9.12
C ALA A 119 10.16 -5.85 10.09
N ASP A 120 9.42 -4.76 10.32
CA ASP A 120 8.25 -4.74 11.20
C ASP A 120 7.04 -5.43 10.55
N ILE A 121 6.80 -5.17 9.27
CA ILE A 121 5.70 -5.80 8.51
C ILE A 121 5.86 -7.32 8.54
N ARG A 122 7.08 -7.83 8.30
CA ARG A 122 7.39 -9.25 8.28
C ARG A 122 7.32 -9.95 9.63
N GLN A 123 7.13 -9.22 10.73
CA GLN A 123 6.76 -9.85 12.02
C GLN A 123 5.30 -10.32 12.04
N ARG A 124 4.47 -9.87 11.12
CA ARG A 124 3.03 -10.09 11.15
C ARG A 124 2.48 -10.78 9.90
N VAL A 125 3.11 -10.56 8.76
CA VAL A 125 2.66 -11.08 7.46
C VAL A 125 3.85 -11.37 6.55
N GLY A 126 3.70 -12.26 5.59
CA GLY A 126 4.60 -12.37 4.46
C GLY A 126 4.55 -11.09 3.63
N LEU A 127 5.69 -10.69 3.08
CA LEU A 127 5.80 -9.50 2.20
C LEU A 127 6.57 -9.89 0.95
N ALA A 128 6.07 -9.50 -0.23
CA ALA A 128 6.77 -9.72 -1.48
C ALA A 128 6.57 -8.56 -2.46
N VAL A 129 7.64 -8.03 -3.01
CA VAL A 129 7.59 -7.12 -4.16
C VAL A 129 7.99 -7.91 -5.41
N ILE A 130 7.11 -7.92 -6.40
CA ILE A 130 7.20 -8.76 -7.58
C ILE A 130 7.32 -7.88 -8.82
N ALA A 131 8.21 -8.22 -9.74
CA ALA A 131 8.35 -7.53 -11.02
C ALA A 131 8.69 -8.53 -12.14
N ARG A 132 8.65 -8.07 -13.40
CA ARG A 132 9.05 -8.91 -14.56
C ARG A 132 10.54 -8.86 -14.87
N SER A 133 11.29 -7.89 -14.35
CA SER A 133 12.75 -7.85 -14.54
C SER A 133 13.44 -9.05 -13.87
N PRO A 134 14.61 -9.47 -14.38
CA PRO A 134 15.44 -10.46 -13.70
C PRO A 134 15.73 -10.05 -12.25
N VAL A 135 15.75 -11.02 -11.35
CA VAL A 135 15.85 -10.78 -9.90
C VAL A 135 17.13 -10.03 -9.53
N GLU A 136 18.22 -10.28 -10.22
CA GLU A 136 19.51 -9.59 -10.04
C GLU A 136 19.39 -8.09 -10.26
N ARG A 137 18.58 -7.70 -11.26
CA ARG A 137 18.32 -6.29 -11.57
C ARG A 137 17.48 -5.62 -10.50
N LEU A 138 16.52 -6.35 -9.91
CA LEU A 138 15.71 -5.87 -8.80
C LEU A 138 16.58 -5.59 -7.58
N TYR A 139 17.45 -6.51 -7.20
CA TYR A 139 18.37 -6.36 -6.08
C TYR A 139 19.44 -5.30 -6.31
N ALA A 140 19.94 -5.14 -7.55
CA ALA A 140 20.86 -4.06 -7.88
C ALA A 140 20.23 -2.68 -7.64
N PHE A 141 18.98 -2.48 -8.09
CA PHE A 141 18.25 -1.24 -7.82
C PHE A 141 17.92 -1.06 -6.35
N ALA A 142 17.53 -2.11 -5.65
CA ALA A 142 17.30 -2.07 -4.20
C ALA A 142 18.55 -1.64 -3.43
N ALA A 143 19.73 -2.13 -3.84
CA ALA A 143 21.02 -1.72 -3.26
C ALA A 143 21.30 -0.23 -3.53
N GLU A 144 21.05 0.26 -4.74
CA GLU A 144 21.15 1.68 -5.09
C GLU A 144 20.28 2.57 -4.18
N ARG A 145 19.06 2.10 -3.85
CA ARG A 145 18.11 2.80 -2.97
C ARG A 145 18.32 2.55 -1.48
N GLY A 146 19.26 1.69 -1.11
CA GLY A 146 19.50 1.30 0.29
C GLY A 146 18.41 0.42 0.90
N TRP A 147 17.59 -0.27 0.09
CA TRP A 147 16.55 -1.19 0.54
C TRP A 147 17.17 -2.54 0.94
N ARG A 148 17.30 -2.81 2.22
CA ARG A 148 18.08 -3.98 2.71
C ARG A 148 17.25 -5.21 3.03
N ASN A 149 16.01 -5.04 3.47
CA ASN A 149 15.18 -6.12 4.03
C ASN A 149 13.92 -6.39 3.22
N LEU A 150 13.84 -5.84 2.01
CA LEU A 150 12.67 -5.98 1.14
C LEU A 150 12.79 -7.27 0.32
N PRO A 151 11.87 -8.23 0.48
CA PRO A 151 11.85 -9.43 -0.35
C PRO A 151 11.44 -9.09 -1.78
N LEU A 152 12.32 -9.39 -2.75
CA LEU A 152 12.12 -9.08 -4.16
C LEU A 152 12.09 -10.37 -4.97
N TYR A 153 11.15 -10.46 -5.90
CA TYR A 153 10.93 -11.64 -6.73
C TYR A 153 10.68 -11.27 -8.18
N SER A 154 11.18 -12.09 -9.09
CA SER A 154 10.84 -12.04 -10.51
C SER A 154 9.69 -12.99 -10.80
N ASP A 155 8.64 -12.50 -11.48
CA ASP A 155 7.55 -13.33 -12.02
C ASP A 155 8.05 -14.03 -13.30
N VAL A 156 8.50 -15.27 -13.15
CA VAL A 156 9.29 -15.99 -14.17
C VAL A 156 8.53 -16.22 -15.47
N ASP A 157 7.25 -16.53 -15.36
CA ASP A 157 6.39 -16.86 -16.51
C ASP A 157 5.25 -15.86 -16.72
N GLU A 158 5.31 -14.73 -16.00
CA GLU A 158 4.37 -13.61 -16.06
C GLU A 158 2.91 -13.95 -15.75
N ARG A 159 2.63 -15.18 -15.30
CA ARG A 159 1.26 -15.62 -15.02
C ARG A 159 0.66 -14.97 -13.81
N PHE A 160 1.47 -14.76 -12.76
CA PHE A 160 0.98 -14.13 -11.54
C PHE A 160 0.46 -12.73 -11.82
N GLY A 161 1.28 -11.89 -12.40
CA GLY A 161 0.88 -10.51 -12.65
C GLY A 161 -0.24 -10.35 -13.69
N ARG A 162 -0.32 -11.26 -14.69
CA ARG A 162 -1.45 -11.28 -15.64
C ARG A 162 -2.77 -11.62 -14.95
N ASP A 163 -2.76 -12.58 -14.04
CA ASP A 163 -3.96 -12.97 -13.29
C ASP A 163 -4.37 -11.94 -12.21
N HIS A 164 -3.44 -11.07 -11.78
CA HIS A 164 -3.66 -10.04 -10.76
C HIS A 164 -3.60 -8.61 -11.34
N ASN A 165 -3.95 -8.45 -12.62
CA ASN A 165 -4.07 -7.16 -13.31
C ASN A 165 -2.82 -6.27 -13.28
N ALA A 166 -1.63 -6.89 -13.18
CA ALA A 166 -0.35 -6.17 -13.16
C ALA A 166 0.38 -6.17 -14.51
N TRP A 167 0.24 -7.23 -15.31
CA TRP A 167 0.89 -7.32 -16.62
C TRP A 167 -0.15 -7.39 -17.72
N HIS A 168 -0.17 -6.37 -18.58
CA HIS A 168 -1.05 -6.27 -19.74
C HIS A 168 -0.23 -6.20 -21.02
N ASP A 169 -0.88 -6.37 -22.18
CA ASP A 169 -0.20 -6.32 -23.47
C ASP A 169 0.32 -4.91 -23.80
N ASP A 170 -0.28 -3.88 -23.23
CA ASP A 170 0.08 -2.47 -23.38
C ASP A 170 1.09 -1.98 -22.30
N GLY A 171 1.45 -2.83 -21.34
CA GLY A 171 2.47 -2.50 -20.35
C GLY A 171 2.22 -3.02 -18.94
N ASP A 172 3.09 -2.58 -18.04
CA ASP A 172 3.00 -2.90 -16.62
C ASP A 172 2.07 -1.93 -15.91
N TRP A 173 1.26 -2.46 -14.99
CA TRP A 173 0.45 -1.71 -14.03
C TRP A 173 0.84 -2.09 -12.61
N PRO A 174 0.70 -1.19 -11.62
CA PRO A 174 0.92 -1.57 -10.24
C PRO A 174 -0.28 -2.38 -9.74
N SER A 175 -0.03 -3.39 -8.94
CA SER A 175 -1.07 -4.07 -8.17
C SER A 175 -0.62 -4.25 -6.73
N TYR A 176 -1.56 -4.17 -5.81
CA TYR A 176 -1.35 -4.42 -4.39
C TYR A 176 -2.38 -5.44 -3.94
N ASP A 177 -1.93 -6.62 -3.56
CA ASP A 177 -2.79 -7.75 -3.28
C ASP A 177 -2.50 -8.35 -1.91
N VAL A 178 -3.53 -8.87 -1.27
CA VAL A 178 -3.46 -9.59 0.00
C VAL A 178 -4.00 -10.99 -0.19
N PHE A 179 -3.22 -11.97 0.23
CA PHE A 179 -3.59 -13.38 0.21
C PHE A 179 -3.66 -13.91 1.63
N ILE A 180 -4.56 -14.88 1.85
CA ILE A 180 -4.64 -15.66 3.08
C ILE A 180 -4.44 -17.14 2.76
N LYS A 181 -3.90 -17.86 3.74
CA LYS A 181 -3.69 -19.30 3.67
C LYS A 181 -4.46 -19.97 4.81
N ASP A 182 -5.41 -20.79 4.43
CA ASP A 182 -6.22 -21.57 5.38
C ASP A 182 -5.36 -22.64 6.08
N PRO A 183 -5.80 -23.19 7.22
CA PRO A 183 -5.05 -24.21 7.95
C PRO A 183 -4.77 -25.49 7.16
N ASP A 184 -5.56 -25.79 6.13
CA ASP A 184 -5.37 -26.93 5.22
C ASP A 184 -4.37 -26.62 4.08
N GLY A 185 -3.82 -25.39 4.02
CA GLY A 185 -2.91 -24.92 3.01
C GLY A 185 -3.57 -24.28 1.80
N THR A 186 -4.89 -24.20 1.72
CA THR A 186 -5.61 -23.51 0.65
C THR A 186 -5.30 -22.03 0.67
N ILE A 187 -4.85 -21.49 -0.46
CA ILE A 187 -4.54 -20.05 -0.62
C ILE A 187 -5.74 -19.37 -1.27
N ARG A 188 -6.11 -18.20 -0.73
CA ARG A 188 -7.20 -17.36 -1.26
C ARG A 188 -6.71 -15.94 -1.51
N HIS A 189 -7.20 -15.31 -2.56
CA HIS A 189 -6.97 -13.90 -2.85
C HIS A 189 -7.96 -13.05 -2.04
N PHE A 190 -7.53 -12.60 -0.86
CA PHE A 190 -8.40 -11.93 0.12
C PHE A 190 -8.89 -10.56 -0.35
N TRP A 191 -7.99 -9.73 -0.87
CA TRP A 191 -8.31 -8.38 -1.32
C TRP A 191 -7.20 -7.84 -2.22
N GLY A 192 -7.57 -7.01 -3.18
CA GLY A 192 -6.65 -6.22 -3.99
C GLY A 192 -7.09 -4.77 -4.08
N SER A 193 -6.16 -3.86 -4.37
CA SER A 193 -6.44 -2.45 -4.61
C SER A 193 -6.38 -2.13 -6.09
N GLU A 194 -7.39 -1.45 -6.61
CA GLU A 194 -7.45 -0.94 -7.99
C GLU A 194 -6.49 0.24 -8.25
N LEU A 195 -5.66 0.58 -7.28
CA LEU A 195 -4.62 1.61 -7.29
C LEU A 195 -4.96 2.88 -8.12
N GLY A 196 -4.68 2.92 -9.39
CA GLY A 196 -4.92 4.08 -10.25
C GLY A 196 -6.34 4.19 -10.82
N GLY A 197 -7.22 3.22 -10.56
CA GLY A 197 -8.56 3.13 -11.18
C GLY A 197 -9.68 3.86 -10.45
N THR A 198 -9.43 4.41 -9.25
CA THR A 198 -10.47 4.94 -8.35
C THR A 198 -10.37 6.44 -8.08
N GLN A 199 -9.68 7.16 -8.93
CA GLN A 199 -9.52 8.61 -8.79
C GLN A 199 -10.60 9.38 -9.53
N ASP A 200 -11.01 10.52 -8.99
CA ASP A 200 -11.89 11.44 -9.69
C ASP A 200 -11.18 12.13 -10.88
N PRO A 201 -11.91 12.50 -11.94
CA PRO A 201 -11.35 13.24 -13.06
C PRO A 201 -10.60 14.51 -12.61
N GLY A 202 -9.37 14.68 -13.07
CA GLY A 202 -8.53 15.82 -12.72
C GLY A 202 -7.83 15.73 -11.36
N GLN A 203 -8.03 14.63 -10.62
CA GLN A 203 -7.23 14.33 -9.43
C GLN A 203 -5.97 13.55 -9.80
N ASP A 204 -4.93 13.73 -8.99
CA ASP A 204 -3.74 12.88 -9.07
C ASP A 204 -4.09 11.41 -8.82
N PRO A 205 -3.34 10.46 -9.43
CA PRO A 205 -3.48 9.04 -9.14
C PRO A 205 -3.19 8.77 -7.67
N ARG A 206 -4.26 8.71 -6.89
CA ARG A 206 -4.25 8.52 -5.43
C ARG A 206 -4.71 7.13 -5.04
N GLY A 207 -4.41 6.15 -5.88
CA GLY A 207 -4.95 4.80 -5.75
C GLY A 207 -4.57 4.05 -4.49
N ALA A 208 -4.50 4.54 -3.38
CA ALA A 208 -4.35 4.10 -2.00
C ALA A 208 -3.65 5.22 -1.21
N PRO A 209 -4.27 6.41 -1.11
CA PRO A 209 -3.64 7.57 -0.51
C PRO A 209 -3.27 7.35 0.95
N GLU A 210 -4.04 6.52 1.65
CA GLU A 210 -3.79 6.15 3.03
C GLU A 210 -2.52 5.31 3.23
N MET A 211 -2.00 4.70 2.17
CA MET A 211 -0.78 3.88 2.21
C MET A 211 0.46 4.60 1.65
N SER A 212 0.32 5.82 1.13
CA SER A 212 1.42 6.57 0.54
C SER A 212 1.82 7.79 1.38
N PRO A 213 2.83 7.68 2.22
CA PRO A 213 3.30 8.79 3.08
C PRO A 213 3.66 10.05 2.32
N LEU A 214 4.17 9.94 1.09
CA LEU A 214 4.50 11.10 0.25
C LEU A 214 3.28 12.02 0.07
N TRP A 215 2.16 11.44 -0.40
CA TRP A 215 0.96 12.22 -0.64
C TRP A 215 0.34 12.74 0.65
N ASN A 216 0.36 11.94 1.71
CA ASN A 216 -0.12 12.35 3.03
C ASN A 216 0.65 13.57 3.57
N VAL A 217 1.98 13.60 3.39
CA VAL A 217 2.79 14.76 3.80
C VAL A 217 2.46 16.00 2.94
N LEU A 218 2.34 15.85 1.62
CA LEU A 218 2.02 16.98 0.75
C LEU A 218 0.62 17.56 1.01
N ASP A 219 -0.33 16.75 1.45
CA ASP A 219 -1.67 17.21 1.86
C ASP A 219 -1.65 18.08 3.13
N THR A 220 -0.57 18.11 3.90
CA THR A 220 -0.45 18.94 5.09
C THR A 220 0.17 20.31 4.81
N VAL A 221 0.72 20.55 3.61
CA VAL A 221 1.37 21.82 3.29
C VAL A 221 0.43 22.77 2.54
N PRO A 222 0.61 24.10 2.65
CA PRO A 222 -0.30 25.06 2.04
C PRO A 222 -0.44 24.96 0.51
N ALA A 223 0.61 24.53 -0.20
CA ALA A 223 0.60 24.35 -1.64
C ALA A 223 -0.10 23.05 -2.08
N GLY A 224 -0.33 22.11 -1.15
CA GLY A 224 -0.87 20.78 -1.47
C GLY A 224 0.05 19.96 -2.36
N ARG A 225 -0.53 19.00 -3.07
CA ARG A 225 0.19 18.12 -4.00
C ARG A 225 0.57 18.79 -5.32
N GLY A 226 -0.17 19.82 -5.72
CA GLY A 226 -0.14 20.33 -7.09
C GLY A 226 -0.76 19.36 -8.08
N THR A 227 -0.74 19.74 -9.36
CA THR A 227 -1.28 18.93 -10.47
C THR A 227 -0.20 18.50 -11.47
N ASP A 228 0.97 19.13 -11.41
CA ASP A 228 2.00 19.02 -12.45
C ASP A 228 3.29 18.35 -11.94
N TRP A 229 3.36 18.04 -10.66
CA TRP A 229 4.53 17.43 -10.06
C TRP A 229 4.32 15.94 -9.76
N TYR A 230 5.30 15.14 -10.18
CA TYR A 230 5.38 13.71 -9.88
C TYR A 230 6.77 13.34 -9.36
N PRO A 231 6.89 12.31 -8.52
CA PRO A 231 8.18 11.82 -8.06
C PRO A 231 9.04 11.33 -9.23
N LYS A 232 10.36 11.51 -9.09
CA LYS A 232 11.37 11.02 -10.01
C LYS A 232 12.22 9.94 -9.35
N ILE A 233 12.96 9.18 -10.15
CA ILE A 233 13.95 8.25 -9.61
C ILE A 233 15.12 9.02 -9.01
N ASP A 234 15.62 10.02 -9.72
CA ASP A 234 16.73 10.85 -9.30
C ASP A 234 16.30 12.32 -9.26
N TYR A 235 16.82 13.06 -8.29
CA TYR A 235 16.65 14.51 -8.13
C TYR A 235 18.03 15.17 -8.22
N ASP A 236 18.07 16.35 -8.86
CA ASP A 236 19.26 17.19 -8.99
C ASP A 236 19.72 17.74 -7.62
#